data_4ce18ed2d3ee4e9e74f32fedf3ac7fdb
#
_entry.id   4ce18ed2d3ee4e9e74f32fedf3ac7fdb
#
_cell.length_a   1.000
_cell.length_b   1.000
_cell.length_c   1.000
_cell.angle_alpha   90.00
_cell.angle_beta   90.00
_cell.angle_gamma   90.00
#
_symmetry.space_group_name_H-M   'P 1'
#
loop_
_entity.id
_entity.type
_entity.pdbx_description
1 polymer ?
#
loop_
_entity_poly.entity_id
_entity_poly.type
_entity_poly.pdbx_seq_one_letter_code
_entity_poly.pdbx_strand_id
1 'polypeptide(L)'
;KELAEPLDADFWIGLPEAIDKRVAPVLAYKPAPGETLPPFTRVMLSEPESLQAACMKNNGRLNFNKASTHRAEIGGAGGISNARGMAKVFAALSPSHPDEMFSPARVSAMGNVSAATMEDATLLIPTRFGQGFMCSMDNRHVRGGQDCSFIIGRNAFGHVGMGGSCVFFDPEADLVFAYSMNKMGGGILLNDRGQSLIDATYETLGYSGNPAGFWTP
;
A
#
# COMPACT_ATOMS: atom_id res chain seq x y z
N LYS A 1 7.74 5.76 18.20
CA LYS A 1 8.40 6.85 18.98
C LYS A 1 8.64 8.08 18.11
N GLU A 2 9.33 7.95 16.97
CA GLU A 2 9.77 9.11 16.17
C GLU A 2 8.65 9.73 15.30
N LEU A 3 7.61 8.98 14.97
CA LEU A 3 6.51 9.45 14.13
C LEU A 3 5.15 9.28 14.81
N ALA A 4 4.78 8.05 15.19
CA ALA A 4 3.41 7.78 15.65
C ALA A 4 3.09 8.47 16.99
N GLU A 5 4.02 8.51 17.95
CA GLU A 5 3.81 9.15 19.25
C GLU A 5 3.71 10.68 19.12
N PRO A 6 4.65 11.41 18.49
CA PRO A 6 4.53 12.86 18.30
C PRO A 6 3.27 13.28 17.57
N LEU A 7 2.82 12.47 16.59
CA LEU A 7 1.63 12.76 15.79
C LEU A 7 0.32 12.27 16.43
N ASP A 8 0.38 11.67 17.61
CA ASP A 8 -0.79 11.02 18.24
C ASP A 8 -1.51 10.10 17.24
N ALA A 9 -0.74 9.27 16.52
CA ALA A 9 -1.24 8.38 15.48
C ALA A 9 -1.39 6.96 16.01
N ASP A 10 -2.56 6.38 15.82
CA ASP A 10 -2.81 4.94 16.05
C ASP A 10 -2.09 4.13 14.96
N PHE A 11 -0.76 4.03 15.06
CA PHE A 11 0.08 3.27 14.14
C PHE A 11 1.14 2.50 14.93
N TRP A 12 1.18 1.17 14.74
CA TRP A 12 1.98 0.25 15.52
C TRP A 12 2.72 -0.74 14.65
N ILE A 13 3.98 -0.97 14.96
CA ILE A 13 4.76 -2.14 14.57
C ILE A 13 5.17 -2.79 15.89
N GLY A 14 4.59 -3.95 16.20
CA GLY A 14 4.63 -4.51 17.55
C GLY A 14 3.56 -3.88 18.46
N LEU A 15 2.33 -4.38 18.36
CA LEU A 15 1.19 -3.85 19.11
C LEU A 15 1.28 -4.21 20.60
N PRO A 16 1.08 -3.26 21.52
CA PRO A 16 0.95 -3.54 22.95
C PRO A 16 -0.25 -4.46 23.26
N GLU A 17 -0.09 -5.40 24.19
CA GLU A 17 -1.12 -6.36 24.54
C GLU A 17 -2.42 -5.69 25.03
N ALA A 18 -2.31 -4.57 25.73
CA ALA A 18 -3.46 -3.85 26.29
C ALA A 18 -4.48 -3.40 25.25
N ILE A 19 -4.04 -3.17 24.01
CA ILE A 19 -4.87 -2.69 22.91
C ILE A 19 -5.18 -3.75 21.83
N ASP A 20 -4.68 -4.97 21.99
CA ASP A 20 -4.84 -6.08 21.04
C ASP A 20 -6.32 -6.35 20.70
N LYS A 21 -7.21 -6.24 21.68
CA LYS A 21 -8.67 -6.41 21.51
C LYS A 21 -9.33 -5.36 20.59
N ARG A 22 -8.64 -4.27 20.24
CA ARG A 22 -9.12 -3.26 19.30
C ARG A 22 -8.88 -3.67 17.84
N VAL A 23 -8.07 -4.70 17.61
CA VAL A 23 -7.73 -5.14 16.25
C VAL A 23 -8.91 -5.88 15.64
N ALA A 24 -9.39 -5.38 14.51
CA ALA A 24 -10.41 -6.07 13.73
C ALA A 24 -9.82 -7.32 13.07
N PRO A 25 -10.54 -8.46 13.03
CA PRO A 25 -10.03 -9.66 12.38
C PRO A 25 -9.86 -9.45 10.87
N VAL A 26 -8.76 -9.94 10.33
CA VAL A 26 -8.50 -9.96 8.88
C VAL A 26 -9.26 -11.13 8.27
N LEU A 27 -10.13 -10.82 7.32
CA LEU A 27 -10.89 -11.79 6.55
C LEU A 27 -10.17 -12.03 5.22
N ALA A 28 -9.67 -13.25 5.03
CA ALA A 28 -8.93 -13.63 3.83
C ALA A 28 -9.80 -13.53 2.57
N TYR A 29 -9.17 -13.16 1.46
CA TYR A 29 -9.79 -13.21 0.15
C TYR A 29 -10.00 -14.67 -0.28
N LYS A 30 -11.13 -14.93 -0.91
CA LYS A 30 -11.44 -16.22 -1.54
C LYS A 30 -11.76 -15.96 -3.01
N PRO A 31 -10.89 -16.38 -3.94
CA PRO A 31 -11.15 -16.23 -5.37
C PRO A 31 -12.46 -16.88 -5.80
N ALA A 32 -13.16 -16.27 -6.73
CA ALA A 32 -14.33 -16.87 -7.35
C ALA A 32 -13.91 -18.06 -8.26
N PRO A 33 -14.79 -19.04 -8.49
CA PRO A 33 -14.51 -20.10 -9.44
C PRO A 33 -14.21 -19.53 -10.84
N GLY A 34 -13.04 -19.89 -11.40
CA GLY A 34 -12.59 -19.40 -12.72
C GLY A 34 -11.94 -18.01 -12.72
N GLU A 35 -11.77 -17.37 -11.57
CA GLU A 35 -11.06 -16.10 -11.47
C GLU A 35 -9.59 -16.25 -11.87
N THR A 36 -9.10 -15.29 -12.67
CA THR A 36 -7.69 -15.24 -13.04
C THR A 36 -6.86 -14.70 -11.87
N LEU A 37 -6.01 -15.55 -11.32
CA LEU A 37 -5.10 -15.15 -10.24
C LEU A 37 -3.98 -14.24 -10.76
N PRO A 38 -3.53 -13.27 -9.96
CA PRO A 38 -2.35 -12.46 -10.26
C PRO A 38 -1.12 -13.33 -10.51
N PRO A 39 -0.16 -12.87 -11.34
CA PRO A 39 1.05 -13.63 -11.67
C PRO A 39 1.79 -14.15 -10.43
N PHE A 40 2.01 -13.28 -9.43
CA PHE A 40 2.62 -13.64 -8.14
C PHE A 40 1.90 -14.82 -7.48
N THR A 41 0.59 -14.72 -7.32
CA THR A 41 -0.22 -15.75 -6.62
C THR A 41 -0.20 -17.06 -7.38
N ARG A 42 -0.28 -17.01 -8.71
CA ARG A 42 -0.24 -18.20 -9.57
C ARG A 42 1.09 -18.94 -9.42
N VAL A 43 2.22 -18.25 -9.56
CA VAL A 43 3.56 -18.83 -9.41
C VAL A 43 3.79 -19.36 -8.00
N MET A 44 3.42 -18.58 -6.99
CA MET A 44 3.50 -19.00 -5.58
C MET A 44 2.80 -20.34 -5.32
N LEU A 45 1.66 -20.57 -5.96
CA LEU A 45 0.86 -21.81 -5.77
C LEU A 45 1.36 -22.97 -6.62
N SER A 46 1.81 -22.73 -7.86
CA SER A 46 2.20 -23.78 -8.82
C SER A 46 3.67 -24.18 -8.73
N GLU A 47 4.54 -23.32 -8.21
CA GLU A 47 5.99 -23.50 -8.21
C GLU A 47 6.55 -23.40 -6.77
N PRO A 48 6.61 -24.52 -6.02
CA PRO A 48 7.00 -24.52 -4.60
C PRO A 48 8.41 -23.99 -4.30
N GLU A 49 9.30 -24.02 -5.29
CA GLU A 49 10.70 -23.57 -5.18
C GLU A 49 10.92 -22.15 -5.72
N SER A 50 9.84 -21.48 -6.16
CA SER A 50 9.93 -20.12 -6.68
C SER A 50 10.26 -19.10 -5.59
N LEU A 51 10.79 -17.94 -6.02
CA LEU A 51 11.00 -16.79 -5.15
C LEU A 51 9.69 -16.37 -4.46
N GLN A 52 8.58 -16.40 -5.20
CA GLN A 52 7.24 -16.05 -4.72
C GLN A 52 6.78 -16.98 -3.59
N ALA A 53 7.00 -18.28 -3.76
CA ALA A 53 6.71 -19.26 -2.72
C ALA A 53 7.62 -19.07 -1.49
N ALA A 54 8.90 -18.81 -1.70
CA ALA A 54 9.86 -18.52 -0.62
C ALA A 54 9.47 -17.27 0.17
N CYS A 55 9.06 -16.18 -0.49
CA CYS A 55 8.58 -14.96 0.17
C CYS A 55 7.43 -15.23 1.14
N MET A 56 6.53 -16.12 0.80
CA MET A 56 5.36 -16.45 1.64
C MET A 56 5.64 -17.55 2.67
N LYS A 57 6.52 -18.50 2.36
CA LYS A 57 6.84 -19.62 3.26
C LYS A 57 7.84 -19.23 4.36
N ASN A 58 8.79 -18.35 4.06
CA ASN A 58 9.86 -17.95 4.97
C ASN A 58 9.46 -16.88 5.99
N ASN A 59 8.21 -16.44 5.98
CA ASN A 59 7.69 -15.43 6.90
C ASN A 59 7.22 -16.00 8.25
N GLY A 60 7.59 -17.23 8.61
CA GLY A 60 7.21 -17.87 9.87
C GLY A 60 5.73 -18.27 9.95
N ARG A 61 5.03 -18.39 8.84
CA ARG A 61 3.58 -18.66 8.77
C ARG A 61 2.78 -17.64 9.56
N LEU A 62 3.02 -16.37 9.28
CA LEU A 62 2.30 -15.26 9.90
C LEU A 62 0.78 -15.47 9.80
N ASN A 63 0.12 -15.33 10.94
CA ASN A 63 -1.33 -15.29 11.01
C ASN A 63 -1.75 -13.94 11.60
N PHE A 64 -2.24 -13.05 10.75
CA PHE A 64 -2.63 -11.69 11.11
C PHE A 64 -3.80 -11.60 12.10
N ASN A 65 -4.38 -12.72 12.50
CA ASN A 65 -5.41 -12.79 13.53
C ASN A 65 -4.88 -13.34 14.87
N LYS A 66 -3.56 -13.49 15.01
CA LYS A 66 -2.94 -13.93 16.27
C LYS A 66 -2.24 -12.80 16.98
N ALA A 67 -2.50 -12.67 18.27
CA ALA A 67 -1.82 -11.71 19.14
C ALA A 67 -0.28 -11.80 19.10
N SER A 68 0.28 -13.01 18.87
CA SER A 68 1.74 -13.17 18.68
C SER A 68 2.26 -12.47 17.42
N THR A 69 1.48 -12.47 16.33
CA THR A 69 1.81 -11.74 15.10
C THR A 69 1.66 -10.23 15.30
N HIS A 70 0.61 -9.81 16.04
CA HIS A 70 0.41 -8.39 16.36
C HIS A 70 1.58 -7.80 17.17
N ARG A 71 2.14 -8.59 18.09
CA ARG A 71 3.29 -8.17 18.91
C ARG A 71 4.63 -8.24 18.19
N ALA A 72 4.70 -8.94 17.06
CA ALA A 72 5.94 -9.08 16.31
C ALA A 72 6.29 -7.76 15.59
N GLU A 73 7.52 -7.28 15.77
CA GLU A 73 8.03 -6.05 15.14
C GLU A 73 8.49 -6.32 13.71
N ILE A 74 7.54 -6.65 12.82
CA ILE A 74 7.82 -6.98 11.41
C ILE A 74 7.57 -5.75 10.54
N GLY A 75 8.62 -4.99 10.24
CA GLY A 75 8.52 -3.74 9.47
C GLY A 75 7.84 -3.87 8.11
N GLY A 76 8.03 -4.99 7.40
CA GLY A 76 7.48 -5.19 6.05
C GLY A 76 6.01 -5.66 5.99
N ALA A 77 5.43 -6.13 7.11
CA ALA A 77 4.08 -6.71 7.09
C ALA A 77 3.31 -6.58 8.41
N GLY A 78 3.93 -6.08 9.47
CA GLY A 78 3.37 -6.05 10.82
C GLY A 78 2.71 -4.73 11.22
N GLY A 79 2.56 -3.79 10.32
CA GLY A 79 1.90 -2.51 10.60
C GLY A 79 0.42 -2.69 10.95
N ILE A 80 0.00 -2.20 12.11
CA ILE A 80 -1.40 -2.18 12.56
C ILE A 80 -1.81 -0.73 12.76
N SER A 81 -2.87 -0.33 12.07
CA SER A 81 -3.36 1.04 12.09
C SER A 81 -4.82 1.09 11.65
N ASN A 82 -5.35 2.28 11.57
CA ASN A 82 -6.59 2.62 10.88
C ASN A 82 -6.33 3.75 9.87
N ALA A 83 -7.31 4.07 9.02
CA ALA A 83 -7.13 5.10 7.99
C ALA A 83 -6.70 6.46 8.58
N ARG A 84 -7.24 6.85 9.72
CA ARG A 84 -6.87 8.10 10.40
C ARG A 84 -5.42 8.07 10.91
N GLY A 85 -4.97 6.97 11.50
CA GLY A 85 -3.61 6.81 11.98
C GLY A 85 -2.59 6.86 10.83
N MET A 86 -2.88 6.16 9.71
CA MET A 86 -2.05 6.24 8.51
C MET A 86 -2.03 7.65 7.92
N ALA A 87 -3.19 8.32 7.84
CA ALA A 87 -3.28 9.68 7.33
C ALA A 87 -2.48 10.66 8.19
N LYS A 88 -2.54 10.56 9.52
CA LYS A 88 -1.74 11.40 10.43
C LYS A 88 -0.23 11.24 10.17
N VAL A 89 0.25 10.00 10.01
CA VAL A 89 1.67 9.76 9.72
C VAL A 89 2.09 10.37 8.38
N PHE A 90 1.27 10.23 7.35
CA PHE A 90 1.57 10.79 6.02
C PHE A 90 1.34 12.31 5.94
N ALA A 91 0.48 12.88 6.77
CA ALA A 91 0.30 14.33 6.84
C ALA A 91 1.58 15.06 7.27
N ALA A 92 2.48 14.39 8.00
CA ALA A 92 3.80 14.94 8.33
C ALA A 92 4.70 15.19 7.10
N LEU A 93 4.34 14.67 5.92
CA LEU A 93 5.04 14.93 4.66
C LEU A 93 4.61 16.24 4.00
N SER A 94 3.46 16.78 4.39
CA SER A 94 2.95 18.06 3.85
C SER A 94 3.82 19.23 4.30
N PRO A 95 4.17 20.17 3.41
CA PRO A 95 4.83 21.40 3.79
C PRO A 95 3.93 22.30 4.64
N SER A 96 2.63 22.05 4.66
CA SER A 96 1.65 22.75 5.50
C SER A 96 1.54 22.18 6.91
N HIS A 97 2.27 21.08 7.22
CA HIS A 97 2.24 20.49 8.56
C HIS A 97 2.97 21.38 9.57
N PRO A 98 2.37 21.69 10.73
CA PRO A 98 2.92 22.69 11.66
C PRO A 98 4.30 22.32 12.24
N ASP A 99 4.61 21.03 12.32
CA ASP A 99 5.85 20.55 12.94
C ASP A 99 7.04 20.46 11.97
N GLU A 100 6.84 20.71 10.66
CA GLU A 100 7.87 20.66 9.61
C GLU A 100 8.83 19.45 9.74
N MET A 101 8.27 18.25 9.97
CA MET A 101 9.06 17.04 10.33
C MET A 101 10.01 16.60 9.21
N PHE A 102 9.72 16.93 7.97
CA PHE A 102 10.53 16.58 6.81
C PHE A 102 10.82 17.80 5.94
N SER A 103 12.07 17.96 5.53
CA SER A 103 12.42 19.03 4.58
C SER A 103 11.79 18.76 3.20
N PRO A 104 11.41 19.81 2.44
CA PRO A 104 10.87 19.65 1.08
C PRO A 104 11.75 18.82 0.15
N ALA A 105 13.07 18.96 0.26
CA ALA A 105 14.03 18.19 -0.52
C ALA A 105 13.94 16.69 -0.19
N ARG A 106 13.73 16.33 1.07
CA ARG A 106 13.56 14.92 1.49
C ARG A 106 12.25 14.35 0.99
N VAL A 107 11.15 15.10 1.11
CA VAL A 107 9.83 14.69 0.61
C VAL A 107 9.88 14.48 -0.90
N SER A 108 10.48 15.41 -1.64
CA SER A 108 10.69 15.26 -3.09
C SER A 108 11.51 14.01 -3.43
N ALA A 109 12.57 13.72 -2.69
CA ALA A 109 13.41 12.54 -2.90
C ALA A 109 12.64 11.22 -2.70
N MET A 110 11.66 11.17 -1.77
CA MET A 110 10.82 9.98 -1.53
C MET A 110 9.98 9.62 -2.76
N GLY A 111 9.44 10.61 -3.48
CA GLY A 111 8.62 10.43 -4.69
C GLY A 111 9.42 10.25 -5.98
N ASN A 112 10.72 10.54 -5.98
CA ASN A 112 11.55 10.37 -7.16
C ASN A 112 11.78 8.89 -7.47
N VAL A 113 11.41 8.47 -8.69
CA VAL A 113 11.57 7.08 -9.12
C VAL A 113 13.06 6.70 -9.13
N SER A 114 13.43 5.73 -8.32
CA SER A 114 14.77 5.18 -8.20
C SER A 114 14.90 3.79 -8.82
N ALA A 115 13.79 3.06 -8.94
CA ALA A 115 13.71 1.76 -9.57
C ALA A 115 12.41 1.64 -10.37
N ALA A 116 12.51 1.21 -11.62
CA ALA A 116 11.37 0.91 -12.46
C ALA A 116 11.68 -0.28 -13.35
N THR A 117 10.73 -1.17 -13.51
CA THR A 117 10.86 -2.34 -14.36
C THR A 117 9.53 -2.70 -15.00
N MET A 118 9.58 -3.32 -16.17
CA MET A 118 8.40 -3.89 -16.82
C MET A 118 8.02 -5.26 -16.27
N GLU A 119 8.94 -5.90 -15.51
CA GLU A 119 8.67 -7.14 -14.81
C GLU A 119 9.49 -7.17 -13.52
N ASP A 120 8.83 -6.99 -12.40
CA ASP A 120 9.45 -7.11 -11.09
C ASP A 120 9.72 -8.57 -10.77
N ALA A 121 10.93 -8.90 -10.33
CA ALA A 121 11.34 -10.27 -10.08
C ALA A 121 10.50 -10.97 -8.99
N THR A 122 9.90 -10.22 -8.09
CA THR A 122 9.06 -10.75 -7.01
C THR A 122 7.58 -10.68 -7.37
N LEU A 123 7.09 -9.50 -7.78
CA LEU A 123 5.66 -9.28 -8.02
C LEU A 123 5.20 -9.78 -9.40
N LEU A 124 6.12 -9.96 -10.35
CA LEU A 124 5.89 -10.42 -11.74
C LEU A 124 4.94 -9.50 -12.53
N ILE A 125 4.96 -8.23 -12.22
CA ILE A 125 4.22 -7.15 -12.86
C ILE A 125 5.13 -5.92 -13.01
N PRO A 126 4.78 -4.95 -13.84
CA PRO A 126 5.46 -3.65 -13.86
C PRO A 126 5.39 -2.96 -12.52
N THR A 127 6.52 -2.38 -12.09
CA THR A 127 6.60 -1.60 -10.84
C THR A 127 7.40 -0.33 -11.02
N ARG A 128 7.09 0.67 -10.18
CA ARG A 128 7.84 1.92 -10.04
C ARG A 128 7.97 2.26 -8.56
N PHE A 129 9.19 2.37 -8.10
CA PHE A 129 9.49 2.72 -6.71
C PHE A 129 10.37 3.96 -6.62
N GLY A 130 10.06 4.80 -5.65
CA GLY A 130 10.95 5.84 -5.14
C GLY A 130 11.85 5.29 -4.01
N GLN A 131 12.20 6.13 -3.06
CA GLN A 131 12.99 5.71 -1.90
C GLN A 131 12.09 5.12 -0.81
N GLY A 132 11.74 3.85 -0.96
CA GLY A 132 10.89 3.11 -0.03
C GLY A 132 9.38 3.28 -0.24
N PHE A 133 8.96 3.96 -1.31
CA PHE A 133 7.57 4.19 -1.65
C PHE A 133 7.25 3.73 -3.08
N MET A 134 6.02 3.32 -3.30
CA MET A 134 5.48 3.09 -4.64
C MET A 134 5.03 4.40 -5.25
N CYS A 135 5.29 4.55 -6.56
CA CYS A 135 4.76 5.62 -7.40
C CYS A 135 3.60 5.09 -8.25
N SER A 136 2.85 5.99 -8.90
CA SER A 136 1.74 5.59 -9.75
C SER A 136 2.13 4.53 -10.76
N MET A 137 1.33 3.46 -10.88
CA MET A 137 1.54 2.37 -11.83
C MET A 137 0.21 1.79 -12.28
N ASP A 138 -0.04 1.83 -13.59
CA ASP A 138 -1.23 1.26 -14.23
C ASP A 138 -0.89 -0.09 -14.89
N ASN A 139 -1.37 -1.16 -14.30
CA ASN A 139 -1.17 -2.53 -14.78
C ASN A 139 -2.45 -3.14 -15.37
N ARG A 140 -3.53 -2.36 -15.56
CA ARG A 140 -4.82 -2.86 -16.09
C ARG A 140 -4.69 -3.47 -17.47
N HIS A 141 -3.70 -3.05 -18.27
CA HIS A 141 -3.41 -3.58 -19.61
C HIS A 141 -2.56 -4.86 -19.59
N VAL A 142 -1.99 -5.22 -18.45
CA VAL A 142 -1.17 -6.43 -18.32
C VAL A 142 -2.07 -7.63 -18.06
N ARG A 143 -1.82 -8.75 -18.74
CA ARG A 143 -2.59 -9.97 -18.52
C ARG A 143 -2.49 -10.46 -17.07
N GLY A 144 -3.62 -10.52 -16.39
CA GLY A 144 -3.68 -10.81 -14.95
C GLY A 144 -3.29 -9.64 -14.08
N GLY A 145 -3.22 -8.42 -14.64
CA GLY A 145 -2.92 -7.18 -13.92
C GLY A 145 -4.12 -6.51 -13.26
N GLN A 146 -5.31 -7.12 -13.37
CA GLN A 146 -6.47 -6.69 -12.58
C GLN A 146 -6.13 -6.77 -11.11
N ASP A 147 -6.54 -5.77 -10.33
CA ASP A 147 -6.19 -5.65 -8.92
C ASP A 147 -4.65 -5.63 -8.64
N CYS A 148 -3.88 -5.15 -9.61
CA CYS A 148 -2.43 -5.04 -9.55
C CYS A 148 -1.92 -3.64 -9.91
N SER A 149 -2.78 -2.64 -9.87
CA SER A 149 -2.44 -1.24 -10.14
C SER A 149 -2.37 -0.41 -8.86
N PHE A 150 -1.79 0.76 -8.97
CA PHE A 150 -1.85 1.83 -7.97
C PHE A 150 -1.82 3.15 -8.73
N ILE A 151 -3.00 3.64 -9.13
CA ILE A 151 -3.13 4.81 -10.00
C ILE A 151 -3.43 6.02 -9.14
N ILE A 152 -2.42 6.84 -8.94
CA ILE A 152 -2.44 8.06 -8.12
C ILE A 152 -1.91 9.25 -8.92
N GLY A 153 -1.79 10.42 -8.34
CA GLY A 153 -1.22 11.60 -8.97
C GLY A 153 0.18 11.33 -9.55
N ARG A 154 0.58 12.10 -10.56
CA ARG A 154 1.88 11.95 -11.26
C ARG A 154 3.06 11.95 -10.30
N ASN A 155 3.04 12.88 -9.32
CA ASN A 155 4.10 13.09 -8.36
C ASN A 155 3.78 12.50 -6.97
N ALA A 156 2.63 11.85 -6.86
CA ALA A 156 2.21 11.19 -5.63
C ALA A 156 3.03 9.92 -5.37
N PHE A 157 3.24 9.63 -4.10
CA PHE A 157 3.94 8.42 -3.66
C PHE A 157 3.35 7.91 -2.34
N GLY A 158 3.41 6.62 -2.15
CA GLY A 158 2.86 5.96 -0.98
C GLY A 158 3.13 4.48 -1.00
N HIS A 159 2.25 3.69 -0.43
CA HIS A 159 2.36 2.23 -0.51
C HIS A 159 0.99 1.56 -0.40
N VAL A 160 0.90 0.38 -0.96
CA VAL A 160 -0.26 -0.50 -0.85
C VAL A 160 0.09 -1.74 -0.05
N GLY A 161 -0.89 -2.30 0.66
CA GLY A 161 -0.76 -3.60 1.31
C GLY A 161 -1.52 -4.67 0.53
N MET A 162 -1.04 -5.91 0.59
CA MET A 162 -1.75 -7.07 0.04
C MET A 162 -3.17 -7.13 0.60
N GLY A 163 -4.17 -7.20 -0.28
CA GLY A 163 -5.60 -7.16 0.07
C GLY A 163 -6.24 -5.80 -0.10
N GLY A 164 -5.47 -4.70 -0.29
CA GLY A 164 -5.94 -3.42 -0.79
C GLY A 164 -5.94 -2.24 0.18
N SER A 165 -5.36 -2.33 1.38
CA SER A 165 -5.09 -1.11 2.17
C SER A 165 -4.04 -0.26 1.48
N CYS A 166 -4.17 1.05 1.54
CA CYS A 166 -3.18 1.96 0.97
C CYS A 166 -3.12 3.28 1.72
N VAL A 167 -2.00 3.95 1.57
CA VAL A 167 -1.81 5.35 1.98
C VAL A 167 -0.85 6.01 1.00
N PHE A 168 -1.12 7.25 0.64
CA PHE A 168 -0.20 8.05 -0.17
C PHE A 168 -0.28 9.54 0.18
N PHE A 169 0.75 10.26 -0.19
CA PHE A 169 0.83 11.71 -0.22
C PHE A 169 0.98 12.19 -1.66
N ASP A 170 0.18 13.15 -2.05
CA ASP A 170 0.30 13.86 -3.32
C ASP A 170 0.76 15.30 -3.05
N PRO A 171 2.03 15.63 -3.34
CA PRO A 171 2.56 16.96 -3.08
C PRO A 171 1.98 18.05 -4.00
N GLU A 172 1.41 17.69 -5.15
CA GLU A 172 0.81 18.64 -6.08
C GLU A 172 -0.56 19.12 -5.62
N ALA A 173 -1.33 18.21 -5.01
CA ALA A 173 -2.64 18.50 -4.43
C ALA A 173 -2.59 18.85 -2.93
N ASP A 174 -1.42 18.78 -2.28
CA ASP A 174 -1.26 18.75 -0.81
C ASP A 174 -2.28 17.79 -0.15
N LEU A 175 -2.41 16.60 -0.74
CA LEU A 175 -3.41 15.59 -0.40
C LEU A 175 -2.76 14.40 0.29
N VAL A 176 -3.33 14.00 1.42
CA VAL A 176 -3.10 12.68 2.02
C VAL A 176 -4.35 11.84 1.87
N PHE A 177 -4.20 10.66 1.30
CA PHE A 177 -5.27 9.67 1.21
C PHE A 177 -4.86 8.40 1.98
N ALA A 178 -5.79 7.84 2.75
CA ALA A 178 -5.58 6.59 3.45
C ALA A 178 -6.85 5.72 3.42
N TYR A 179 -6.69 4.46 3.06
CA TYR A 179 -7.74 3.45 3.07
C TYR A 179 -7.30 2.21 3.82
N SER A 180 -8.07 1.80 4.80
CA SER A 180 -7.83 0.61 5.62
C SER A 180 -9.01 -0.33 5.53
N MET A 181 -8.74 -1.60 5.27
CA MET A 181 -9.75 -2.66 5.22
C MET A 181 -9.40 -3.81 6.16
N ASN A 182 -10.40 -4.57 6.62
CA ASN A 182 -10.19 -5.82 7.32
C ASN A 182 -10.62 -7.05 6.48
N LYS A 183 -11.38 -6.84 5.39
CA LYS A 183 -11.68 -7.89 4.41
C LYS A 183 -10.78 -7.70 3.20
N MET A 184 -9.83 -8.60 3.03
CA MET A 184 -8.91 -8.58 1.89
C MET A 184 -9.68 -8.67 0.56
N GLY A 185 -9.20 -7.98 -0.46
CA GLY A 185 -9.61 -8.16 -1.85
C GLY A 185 -8.62 -9.02 -2.61
N GLY A 186 -8.90 -9.28 -3.87
CA GLY A 186 -7.98 -9.92 -4.81
C GLY A 186 -6.83 -8.99 -5.17
N GLY A 187 -5.91 -9.53 -5.94
CA GLY A 187 -4.74 -8.79 -6.42
C GLY A 187 -3.56 -8.78 -5.47
N ILE A 188 -2.46 -8.21 -5.94
CA ILE A 188 -1.23 -8.07 -5.17
C ILE A 188 -0.97 -6.61 -4.78
N LEU A 189 -1.60 -5.67 -5.47
CA LEU A 189 -1.56 -4.25 -5.17
C LEU A 189 -2.96 -3.76 -4.76
N LEU A 190 -3.37 -2.59 -5.25
CA LEU A 190 -4.69 -2.04 -4.97
C LEU A 190 -5.75 -2.72 -5.82
N ASN A 191 -6.88 -3.00 -5.22
CA ASN A 191 -8.07 -3.53 -5.91
C ASN A 191 -9.08 -2.43 -6.20
N ASP A 192 -10.12 -2.76 -6.98
CA ASP A 192 -11.16 -1.82 -7.42
C ASP A 192 -11.81 -1.04 -6.27
N ARG A 193 -11.96 -1.66 -5.09
CA ARG A 193 -12.56 -0.98 -3.93
C ARG A 193 -11.73 0.21 -3.45
N GLY A 194 -10.41 0.04 -3.39
CA GLY A 194 -9.51 1.12 -3.01
C GLY A 194 -9.32 2.11 -4.15
N GLN A 195 -9.16 1.62 -5.39
CA GLN A 195 -8.93 2.48 -6.54
C GLN A 195 -10.14 3.38 -6.82
N SER A 196 -11.38 2.88 -6.74
CA SER A 196 -12.59 3.70 -6.95
C SER A 196 -12.71 4.87 -5.96
N LEU A 197 -12.24 4.70 -4.72
CA LEU A 197 -12.21 5.79 -3.73
C LEU A 197 -11.13 6.83 -4.07
N ILE A 198 -9.98 6.39 -4.56
CA ILE A 198 -8.91 7.27 -5.04
C ILE A 198 -9.42 8.07 -6.25
N ASP A 199 -10.03 7.38 -7.22
CA ASP A 199 -10.56 8.00 -8.43
C ASP A 199 -11.59 9.09 -8.09
N ALA A 200 -12.58 8.77 -7.25
CA ALA A 200 -13.58 9.73 -6.79
C ALA A 200 -12.95 10.93 -6.04
N THR A 201 -11.85 10.71 -5.32
CA THR A 201 -11.12 11.79 -4.62
C THR A 201 -10.50 12.74 -5.63
N TYR A 202 -9.77 12.23 -6.61
CA TYR A 202 -9.14 13.08 -7.65
C TYR A 202 -10.17 13.78 -8.54
N GLU A 203 -11.24 13.09 -8.92
CA GLU A 203 -12.36 13.69 -9.66
C GLU A 203 -12.99 14.87 -8.90
N THR A 204 -13.19 14.72 -7.59
CA THR A 204 -13.74 15.78 -6.73
C THR A 204 -12.81 16.99 -6.65
N LEU A 205 -11.49 16.78 -6.75
CA LEU A 205 -10.48 17.84 -6.81
C LEU A 205 -10.34 18.47 -8.21
N GLY A 206 -11.10 17.99 -9.20
CA GLY A 206 -11.04 18.50 -10.57
C GLY A 206 -9.91 17.92 -11.41
N TYR A 207 -9.24 16.88 -10.93
CA TYR A 207 -8.21 16.17 -11.68
C TYR A 207 -8.82 15.33 -12.81
N SER A 208 -8.05 15.12 -13.86
CA SER A 208 -8.42 14.28 -14.99
C SER A 208 -7.61 12.99 -14.99
N GLY A 209 -8.27 11.87 -15.26
CA GLY A 209 -7.59 10.60 -15.52
C GLY A 209 -6.70 10.73 -16.76
N ASN A 210 -5.53 10.10 -16.74
CA ASN A 210 -4.58 10.16 -17.83
C ASN A 210 -4.35 8.76 -18.41
N PRO A 211 -4.39 8.58 -19.76
CA PRO A 211 -4.04 7.32 -20.40
C PRO A 211 -2.63 6.80 -20.06
N ALA A 212 -1.72 7.67 -19.60
CA ALA A 212 -0.42 7.27 -19.09
C ALA A 212 -0.46 6.64 -17.67
N GLY A 213 -1.65 6.47 -17.07
CA GLY A 213 -1.83 5.76 -15.81
C GLY A 213 -1.53 6.58 -14.57
N PHE A 214 -1.84 7.87 -14.57
CA PHE A 214 -1.77 8.75 -13.40
C PHE A 214 -2.76 9.91 -13.52
N TRP A 215 -3.16 10.47 -12.37
CA TRP A 215 -4.01 11.65 -12.28
C TRP A 215 -3.22 12.93 -12.46
N THR A 216 -3.83 13.91 -13.14
CA THR A 216 -3.27 15.27 -13.37
C THR A 216 -4.33 16.33 -13.13
N PRO A 217 -3.95 17.55 -12.69
CA PRO A 217 -4.84 18.69 -12.57
C PRO A 217 -5.61 19.03 -13.82
#